data_f386c4eb86162de56204f20e63c81321
#
_entry.id   f386c4eb86162de56204f20e63c81321
#
_cell.length_a   1.000
_cell.length_b   1.000
_cell.length_c   1.000
_cell.angle_alpha   90.00
_cell.angle_beta   90.00
_cell.angle_gamma   90.00
#
_symmetry.space_group_name_H-M   'P 1'
#
loop_
_entity.id
_entity.type
_entity.pdbx_description
1 polymer ?
#
loop_
_entity_poly.entity_id
_entity_poly.type
_entity_poly.pdbx_seq_one_letter_code
_entity_poly.pdbx_strand_id
1 'polypeptide(L)'
;METPELERKIFDALIFNAELMELLPNGAESIYHQVAPSVQPNKYPLIVYAVISDVPSLSGDDKEIAHRVTIRLHVITAERNTIIERNKFAKVCGLIKQIMTGLNFRRLQTTPYIEDGKAMLIFDFVKGVEA
;
A
#
# COMPACT_ATOMS: atom_id res chain seq x y z
N MET A 1 -8.51 -9.21 -15.40
CA MET A 1 -7.20 -8.57 -15.09
C MET A 1 -6.38 -9.48 -14.20
N GLU A 2 -5.20 -9.78 -14.60
CA GLU A 2 -4.30 -10.61 -13.83
C GLU A 2 -3.69 -9.84 -12.67
N THR A 3 -3.32 -10.57 -11.60
CA THR A 3 -2.73 -9.98 -10.39
C THR A 3 -1.49 -9.13 -10.67
N PRO A 4 -0.50 -9.56 -11.49
CA PRO A 4 0.64 -8.71 -11.81
C PRO A 4 0.30 -7.39 -12.49
N GLU A 5 -0.72 -7.36 -13.34
CA GLU A 5 -1.19 -6.12 -13.96
C GLU A 5 -1.79 -5.18 -12.91
N LEU A 6 -2.54 -5.73 -11.97
CA LEU A 6 -3.14 -4.97 -10.90
C LEU A 6 -2.08 -4.36 -9.98
N GLU A 7 -1.05 -5.14 -9.64
CA GLU A 7 0.07 -4.66 -8.85
C GLU A 7 0.79 -3.49 -9.55
N ARG A 8 0.96 -3.59 -10.86
CA ARG A 8 1.57 -2.52 -11.64
C ARG A 8 0.73 -1.26 -11.63
N LYS A 9 -0.59 -1.39 -11.76
CA LYS A 9 -1.51 -0.25 -11.69
C LYS A 9 -1.42 0.46 -10.34
N ILE A 10 -1.29 -0.29 -9.27
CA ILE A 10 -1.13 0.28 -7.93
C ILE A 10 0.18 1.04 -7.84
N PHE A 11 1.27 0.43 -8.26
CA PHE A 11 2.58 1.08 -8.26
C PHE A 11 2.55 2.37 -9.08
N ASP A 12 2.01 2.31 -10.29
CA ASP A 12 1.91 3.47 -11.17
C ASP A 12 1.08 4.60 -10.53
N ALA A 13 -0.04 4.25 -9.90
CA ALA A 13 -0.88 5.24 -9.23
C ALA A 13 -0.14 5.90 -8.05
N LEU A 14 0.66 5.15 -7.33
CA LEU A 14 1.46 5.70 -6.23
C LEU A 14 2.52 6.67 -6.75
N ILE A 15 3.28 6.28 -7.79
CA ILE A 15 4.36 7.14 -8.30
C ILE A 15 3.85 8.34 -9.09
N PHE A 16 2.63 8.28 -9.63
CA PHE A 16 2.03 9.42 -10.31
C PHE A 16 1.52 10.50 -9.37
N ASN A 17 1.41 10.21 -8.09
CA ASN A 17 0.97 11.19 -7.11
C ASN A 17 2.17 12.05 -6.70
N ALA A 18 2.24 13.28 -7.23
CA ALA A 18 3.35 14.18 -6.96
C ALA A 18 3.49 14.54 -5.48
N GLU A 19 2.38 14.71 -4.79
CA GLU A 19 2.39 15.03 -3.36
C GLU A 19 2.98 13.90 -2.53
N LEU A 20 2.61 12.65 -2.87
CA LEU A 20 3.19 11.48 -2.22
C LEU A 20 4.69 11.38 -2.48
N MET A 21 5.11 11.61 -3.73
CA MET A 21 6.53 11.53 -4.09
C MET A 21 7.37 12.57 -3.34
N GLU A 22 6.82 13.74 -3.08
CA GLU A 22 7.51 14.77 -2.30
C GLU A 22 7.68 14.37 -0.82
N LEU A 23 6.75 13.59 -0.29
CA LEU A 23 6.79 13.16 1.10
C LEU A 23 7.72 11.97 1.34
N LEU A 24 8.02 11.19 0.31
CA LEU A 24 8.90 10.03 0.42
C LEU A 24 10.36 10.43 0.16
N PRO A 25 11.32 10.00 1.00
CA PRO A 25 12.72 10.44 0.90
C PRO A 25 13.37 10.15 -0.46
N ASN A 26 13.03 9.03 -1.09
CA ASN A 26 13.61 8.62 -2.37
C ASN A 26 12.54 8.49 -3.46
N GLY A 27 11.38 9.15 -3.28
CA GLY A 27 10.29 9.07 -4.27
C GLY A 27 9.90 7.64 -4.57
N ALA A 28 9.92 7.27 -5.84
CA ALA A 28 9.54 5.91 -6.27
C ALA A 28 10.41 4.81 -5.65
N GLU A 29 11.66 5.11 -5.33
CA GLU A 29 12.58 4.15 -4.70
C GLU A 29 12.26 3.89 -3.23
N SER A 30 11.33 4.65 -2.64
CA SER A 30 10.81 4.39 -1.29
C SER A 30 9.63 3.43 -1.29
N ILE A 31 9.23 2.91 -2.45
CA ILE A 31 8.11 1.98 -2.62
C ILE A 31 8.67 0.61 -2.99
N TYR A 32 8.38 -0.38 -2.16
CA TYR A 32 8.92 -1.74 -2.30
C TYR A 32 7.79 -2.74 -2.49
N HIS A 33 8.08 -3.81 -3.23
CA HIS A 33 7.14 -4.89 -3.46
C HIS A 33 7.50 -6.08 -2.57
N GLN A 34 6.54 -6.52 -1.75
CA GLN A 34 6.60 -7.71 -0.89
C GLN A 34 7.53 -7.63 0.32
N VAL A 35 8.71 -7.06 0.19
CA VAL A 35 9.71 -7.10 1.26
C VAL A 35 10.20 -5.69 1.59
N ALA A 36 10.21 -5.37 2.89
CA ALA A 36 10.77 -4.11 3.38
C ALA A 36 12.26 -4.28 3.66
N PRO A 37 13.13 -3.47 3.05
CA PRO A 37 14.55 -3.50 3.39
C PRO A 37 14.81 -2.81 4.73
N SER A 38 15.93 -3.15 5.36
CA SER A 38 16.42 -2.39 6.48
C SER A 38 17.20 -1.18 5.93
N VAL A 39 16.76 0.03 6.27
CA VAL A 39 17.36 1.26 5.74
C VAL A 39 17.72 2.21 6.87
N GLN A 40 18.51 3.23 6.53
CA GLN A 40 18.88 4.29 7.48
C GLN A 40 17.64 5.09 7.90
N PRO A 41 17.60 5.65 9.12
CA PRO A 41 16.43 6.41 9.61
C PRO A 41 15.98 7.54 8.68
N ASN A 42 16.89 8.18 7.95
CA ASN A 42 16.54 9.26 7.02
C ASN A 42 15.90 8.76 5.72
N LYS A 43 15.78 7.45 5.53
CA LYS A 43 15.11 6.85 4.37
C LYS A 43 13.64 6.52 4.62
N TYR A 44 13.15 6.78 5.82
CA TYR A 44 11.74 6.63 6.15
C TYR A 44 10.98 7.95 5.95
N PRO A 45 9.66 7.94 5.68
CA PRO A 45 8.81 6.77 5.56
C PRO A 45 9.02 6.03 4.25
N LEU A 46 8.68 4.75 4.26
CA LEU A 46 8.65 3.94 3.06
C LEU A 46 7.35 3.14 2.99
N ILE A 47 7.03 2.67 1.81
CA ILE A 47 5.80 1.92 1.53
C ILE A 47 6.17 0.55 1.01
N VAL A 48 5.49 -0.48 1.52
CA VAL A 48 5.60 -1.85 0.98
C VAL A 48 4.20 -2.29 0.58
N TYR A 49 4.04 -2.80 -0.62
CA TYR A 49 2.76 -3.31 -1.08
C TYR A 49 2.88 -4.77 -1.53
N ALA A 50 1.82 -5.53 -1.32
CA ALA A 50 1.76 -6.93 -1.74
C ALA A 50 0.32 -7.39 -1.88
N VAL A 51 0.07 -8.24 -2.86
CA VAL A 51 -1.17 -9.01 -2.91
C VAL A 51 -1.07 -10.12 -1.87
N ILE A 52 -2.02 -10.16 -0.95
CA ILE A 52 -2.03 -11.19 0.10
C ILE A 52 -3.10 -12.24 -0.11
N SER A 53 -4.05 -11.99 -1.00
CA SER A 53 -5.12 -12.92 -1.29
C SER A 53 -5.71 -12.63 -2.67
N ASP A 54 -5.95 -13.68 -3.43
CA ASP A 54 -6.63 -13.62 -4.72
C ASP A 54 -7.49 -14.87 -4.80
N VAL A 55 -8.80 -14.71 -4.62
CA VAL A 55 -9.72 -15.83 -4.54
C VAL A 55 -10.86 -15.67 -5.54
N PRO A 56 -11.35 -16.76 -6.14
CA PRO A 56 -12.53 -16.71 -6.98
C PRO A 56 -13.74 -16.21 -6.18
N SER A 57 -14.46 -15.24 -6.73
CA SER A 57 -15.65 -14.69 -6.09
C SER A 57 -16.92 -15.04 -6.84
N LEU A 58 -16.79 -15.37 -8.13
CA LEU A 58 -17.90 -15.77 -8.99
C LEU A 58 -17.39 -16.72 -10.07
N SER A 59 -18.06 -17.85 -10.25
CA SER A 59 -17.71 -18.85 -11.27
C SER A 59 -18.94 -19.23 -12.05
N GLY A 60 -18.78 -19.53 -13.34
CA GLY A 60 -19.82 -20.04 -14.22
C GLY A 60 -19.23 -21.00 -15.25
N ASP A 61 -19.95 -22.10 -15.53
CA ASP A 61 -19.53 -23.11 -16.51
C ASP A 61 -18.09 -23.61 -16.29
N ASP A 62 -17.74 -23.89 -15.03
CA ASP A 62 -16.41 -24.32 -14.60
C ASP A 62 -15.29 -23.30 -14.86
N LYS A 63 -15.66 -22.03 -15.10
CA LYS A 63 -14.71 -20.96 -15.31
C LYS A 63 -14.88 -19.88 -14.25
N GLU A 64 -13.77 -19.30 -13.83
CA GLU A 64 -13.77 -18.15 -12.98
C GLU A 64 -14.25 -16.93 -13.78
N ILE A 65 -15.30 -16.24 -13.32
CA ILE A 65 -15.83 -15.02 -13.93
C ILE A 65 -15.29 -13.79 -13.25
N ALA A 66 -15.10 -13.85 -11.95
CA ALA A 66 -14.58 -12.75 -11.17
C ALA A 66 -13.76 -13.28 -10.01
N HIS A 67 -12.86 -12.45 -9.51
CA HIS A 67 -12.07 -12.79 -8.34
C HIS A 67 -11.99 -11.59 -7.39
N ARG A 68 -11.67 -11.86 -6.13
CA ARG A 68 -11.48 -10.84 -5.11
C ARG A 68 -10.01 -10.79 -4.74
N VAL A 69 -9.44 -9.60 -4.87
CA VAL A 69 -8.03 -9.37 -4.58
C VAL A 69 -7.92 -8.52 -3.33
N THR A 70 -7.10 -8.96 -2.38
CA THR A 70 -6.75 -8.17 -1.20
C THR A 70 -5.30 -7.75 -1.30
N ILE A 71 -5.10 -6.44 -1.19
CA ILE A 71 -3.78 -5.81 -1.21
C ILE A 71 -3.47 -5.32 0.19
N ARG A 72 -2.26 -5.58 0.64
CA ARG A 72 -1.76 -5.04 1.90
C ARG A 72 -0.69 -4.01 1.63
N LEU A 73 -0.85 -2.83 2.23
CA LEU A 73 0.14 -1.76 2.17
C LEU A 73 0.64 -1.47 3.57
N HIS A 74 1.96 -1.55 3.74
CA HIS A 74 2.63 -1.13 4.96
C HIS A 74 3.20 0.26 4.74
N VAL A 75 2.85 1.20 5.61
CA VAL A 75 3.50 2.50 5.67
C VAL A 75 4.38 2.48 6.91
N ILE A 76 5.69 2.51 6.71
CA ILE A 76 6.67 2.31 7.77
C ILE A 76 7.43 3.60 7.99
N THR A 77 7.56 4.01 9.25
CA THR A 77 8.36 5.17 9.61
C THR A 77 9.30 4.80 10.76
N ALA A 78 10.41 5.52 10.89
CA ALA A 78 11.23 5.40 12.08
C ALA A 78 10.43 5.90 13.29
N GLU A 79 10.57 5.24 14.43
CA GLU A 79 9.88 5.65 15.65
C GLU A 79 10.47 6.97 16.10
N ARG A 80 9.76 8.05 15.83
CA ARG A 80 10.15 9.40 16.21
C ARG A 80 8.96 10.16 16.73
N ASN A 81 9.23 11.06 17.69
CA ASN A 81 8.17 11.75 18.41
C ASN A 81 8.05 13.22 18.07
N THR A 82 8.61 13.69 16.95
CA THR A 82 8.42 15.06 16.52
C THR A 82 7.08 15.23 15.85
N ILE A 83 6.47 16.40 16.04
CA ILE A 83 5.18 16.73 15.39
C ILE A 83 5.33 16.72 13.88
N ILE A 84 6.45 17.20 13.36
CA ILE A 84 6.71 17.25 11.91
C ILE A 84 6.68 15.85 11.31
N GLU A 85 7.34 14.89 11.93
CA GLU A 85 7.38 13.51 11.43
C GLU A 85 6.03 12.82 11.53
N ARG A 86 5.29 13.04 12.62
CA ARG A 86 3.93 12.50 12.76
C ARG A 86 2.98 13.05 11.72
N ASN A 87 3.05 14.36 11.43
CA ASN A 87 2.22 14.99 10.42
C ASN A 87 2.55 14.48 9.02
N LYS A 88 3.83 14.29 8.73
CA LYS A 88 4.28 13.73 7.46
C LYS A 88 3.75 12.29 7.28
N PHE A 89 3.87 11.48 8.29
CA PHE A 89 3.36 10.10 8.29
C PHE A 89 1.85 10.08 8.05
N ALA A 90 1.11 10.94 8.77
CA ALA A 90 -0.34 11.04 8.60
C ALA A 90 -0.74 11.45 7.18
N LYS A 91 0.00 12.37 6.56
CA LYS A 91 -0.25 12.79 5.18
C LYS A 91 -0.01 11.64 4.20
N VAL A 92 1.06 10.88 4.37
CA VAL A 92 1.33 9.71 3.53
C VAL A 92 0.19 8.71 3.63
N CYS A 93 -0.26 8.41 4.84
CA CYS A 93 -1.38 7.48 5.05
C CYS A 93 -2.67 7.97 4.40
N GLY A 94 -2.97 9.27 4.53
CA GLY A 94 -4.14 9.87 3.91
C GLY A 94 -4.11 9.80 2.39
N LEU A 95 -2.95 10.07 1.78
CA LEU A 95 -2.78 9.98 0.34
C LEU A 95 -2.94 8.55 -0.18
N ILE A 96 -2.42 7.56 0.55
CA ILE A 96 -2.58 6.14 0.19
C ILE A 96 -4.07 5.78 0.16
N LYS A 97 -4.83 6.17 1.17
CA LYS A 97 -6.28 5.93 1.19
C LYS A 97 -6.97 6.56 -0.01
N GLN A 98 -6.62 7.79 -0.36
CA GLN A 98 -7.20 8.48 -1.52
C GLN A 98 -6.86 7.77 -2.83
N ILE A 99 -5.60 7.37 -2.99
CA ILE A 99 -5.13 6.68 -4.20
C ILE A 99 -5.86 5.35 -4.36
N MET A 100 -5.93 4.56 -3.30
CA MET A 100 -6.58 3.25 -3.36
C MET A 100 -8.08 3.37 -3.59
N THR A 101 -8.74 4.35 -2.98
CA THR A 101 -10.15 4.64 -3.24
C THR A 101 -10.36 5.05 -4.71
N GLY A 102 -9.46 5.84 -5.27
CA GLY A 102 -9.49 6.21 -6.68
C GLY A 102 -9.34 5.03 -7.64
N LEU A 103 -8.71 3.96 -7.18
CA LEU A 103 -8.59 2.70 -7.93
C LEU A 103 -9.76 1.74 -7.66
N ASN A 104 -10.78 2.20 -6.95
CA ASN A 104 -11.96 1.42 -6.58
C ASN A 104 -11.70 0.29 -5.58
N PHE A 105 -10.66 0.44 -4.77
CA PHE A 105 -10.44 -0.45 -3.63
C PHE A 105 -11.24 0.04 -2.43
N ARG A 106 -11.73 -0.90 -1.64
CA ARG A 106 -12.40 -0.63 -0.37
C ARG A 106 -11.46 -1.03 0.77
N ARG A 107 -11.32 -0.15 1.75
CA ARG A 107 -10.50 -0.48 2.93
C ARG A 107 -11.23 -1.52 3.79
N LEU A 108 -10.55 -2.59 4.12
CA LEU A 108 -11.04 -3.61 5.04
C LEU A 108 -10.70 -3.27 6.48
N GLN A 109 -9.44 -2.95 6.73
CA GLN A 109 -8.97 -2.65 8.07
C GLN A 109 -7.66 -1.89 8.01
N THR A 110 -7.32 -1.27 9.13
CA THR A 110 -6.02 -0.62 9.36
C THR A 110 -5.50 -1.14 10.69
N THR A 111 -4.28 -1.66 10.70
CA THR A 111 -3.67 -2.24 11.90
C THR A 111 -2.39 -1.47 12.22
N PRO A 112 -2.31 -0.80 13.38
CA PRO A 112 -1.05 -0.19 13.83
C PRO A 112 -0.12 -1.25 14.38
N TYR A 113 1.19 -1.06 14.16
CA TYR A 113 2.20 -2.01 14.61
C TYR A 113 3.50 -1.30 14.91
N ILE A 114 4.20 -1.73 15.96
CA ILE A 114 5.50 -1.17 16.33
C ILE A 114 6.46 -2.34 16.50
N GLU A 115 7.61 -2.27 15.81
CA GLU A 115 8.63 -3.31 15.87
C GLU A 115 10.01 -2.69 15.64
N ASP A 116 10.99 -3.07 16.46
CA ASP A 116 12.40 -2.65 16.31
C ASP A 116 12.59 -1.14 16.12
N GLY A 117 11.87 -0.34 16.92
CA GLY A 117 11.96 1.11 16.87
C GLY A 117 11.32 1.73 15.63
N LYS A 118 10.48 0.97 14.93
CA LYS A 118 9.75 1.43 13.75
C LYS A 118 8.27 1.34 14.00
N ALA A 119 7.55 2.41 13.64
CA ALA A 119 6.10 2.41 13.67
C ALA A 119 5.58 2.18 12.26
N MET A 120 4.48 1.45 12.13
CA MET A 120 3.85 1.25 10.84
C MET A 120 2.34 1.20 10.97
N LEU A 121 1.65 1.59 9.89
CA LEU A 121 0.25 1.30 9.71
C LEU A 121 0.13 0.32 8.55
N ILE A 122 -0.64 -0.73 8.78
CA ILE A 122 -0.89 -1.78 7.80
C ILE A 122 -2.31 -1.61 7.30
N PHE A 123 -2.46 -1.30 6.01
CA PHE A 123 -3.76 -1.13 5.38
C PHE A 123 -4.08 -2.35 4.52
N ASP A 124 -5.25 -2.92 4.72
CA ASP A 124 -5.78 -3.97 3.85
C ASP A 124 -6.92 -3.39 3.02
N PHE A 125 -6.78 -3.51 1.71
CA PHE A 125 -7.78 -3.06 0.74
C PHE A 125 -8.24 -4.25 -0.12
N VAL A 126 -9.50 -4.24 -0.48
CA VAL A 126 -10.09 -5.30 -1.28
C VAL A 126 -10.78 -4.73 -2.51
N LYS A 127 -10.73 -5.48 -3.61
CA LYS A 127 -11.40 -5.13 -4.84
C LYS A 127 -11.87 -6.40 -5.56
N GLY A 128 -13.08 -6.36 -6.09
CA GLY A 128 -13.54 -7.36 -7.04
C GLY A 128 -13.00 -7.04 -8.43
N VAL A 129 -12.49 -8.03 -9.13
CA VAL A 129 -11.86 -7.90 -10.44
C VAL A 129 -12.46 -8.94 -11.37
N GLU A 130 -12.78 -8.55 -12.61
CA GLU A 130 -13.21 -9.50 -13.63
C GLU A 130 -12.04 -10.36 -14.08
N ALA A 131 -12.33 -11.63 -14.28
CA ALA A 131 -11.34 -12.58 -14.73
C ALA A 131 -10.86 -12.30 -16.17
#